data_8015fc3a2b44a0eb608880d2fe0a0155
#
_entry.id   8015fc3a2b44a0eb608880d2fe0a0155
#
_cell.length_a   1.000
_cell.length_b   1.000
_cell.length_c   1.000
_cell.angle_alpha   90.00
_cell.angle_beta   90.00
_cell.angle_gamma   90.00
#
_symmetry.space_group_name_H-M   'P 1'
#
loop_
_entity.id
_entity.type
_entity.pdbx_description
1 polymer ?
#
loop_
_entity_poly.entity_id
_entity_poly.type
_entity_poly.pdbx_seq_one_letter_code
_entity_poly.pdbx_strand_id
1 'polypeptide(L)'
;MVLATLIGPGTEEREFVYLFRGRMDERYDTVRAIRTKEHLYVRNFSPHRPLGQAYTYPFRVLASMGSWYEAFKAGKCNAVQARYWKRKEAEEFYVVGNDPFQVRNLAGEKEHRDVVNVLRTKLFNEML
;
A
#
# COMPACT_ATOMS: atom_id res chain seq x y z
N MET A 1 6.54 2.33 2.20
CA MET A 1 7.32 3.47 2.69
C MET A 1 6.54 4.73 2.39
N VAL A 2 6.12 5.44 3.40
CA VAL A 2 5.35 6.68 3.28
C VAL A 2 6.35 7.82 3.32
N LEU A 3 6.47 8.59 2.25
CA LEU A 3 7.13 9.88 2.32
C LEU A 3 6.11 10.88 2.89
N ALA A 4 6.17 11.09 4.20
CA ALA A 4 5.40 12.16 4.82
C ALA A 4 5.95 13.49 4.30
N THR A 5 5.14 14.25 3.61
CA THR A 5 5.44 15.64 3.30
C THR A 5 5.52 16.38 4.64
N LEU A 6 6.69 16.87 4.99
CA LEU A 6 6.88 17.69 6.19
C LEU A 6 6.00 18.94 6.07
N ILE A 7 5.02 19.04 6.95
CA ILE A 7 4.16 20.21 7.07
C ILE A 7 4.90 21.22 7.94
N GLY A 8 5.31 22.35 7.36
CA GLY A 8 5.91 23.45 8.10
C GLY A 8 4.88 24.15 9.02
N PRO A 9 5.33 24.90 10.05
CA PRO A 9 4.42 25.65 10.92
C PRO A 9 3.64 26.67 10.08
N GLY A 10 2.32 26.68 10.23
CA GLY A 10 1.40 27.63 9.56
C GLY A 10 0.73 27.10 8.29
N THR A 11 0.86 25.83 7.97
CA THR A 11 0.13 25.22 6.86
C THR A 11 -1.27 24.79 7.31
N GLU A 12 -2.29 25.12 6.49
CA GLU A 12 -3.63 24.61 6.68
C GLU A 12 -3.65 23.09 6.71
N GLU A 13 -4.51 22.52 7.52
CA GLU A 13 -4.68 21.08 7.62
C GLU A 13 -5.17 20.51 6.28
N ARG A 14 -4.34 19.70 5.64
CA ARG A 14 -4.67 19.09 4.35
C ARG A 14 -5.73 18.01 4.55
N GLU A 15 -6.80 18.12 3.78
CA GLU A 15 -7.85 17.10 3.76
C GLU A 15 -7.34 15.77 3.19
N PHE A 16 -6.40 15.85 2.23
CA PHE A 16 -5.85 14.70 1.51
C PHE A 16 -4.33 14.74 1.45
N VAL A 17 -3.72 13.56 1.50
CA VAL A 17 -2.30 13.36 1.19
C VAL A 17 -2.20 12.32 0.09
N TYR A 18 -1.46 12.66 -0.97
CA TYR A 18 -1.17 11.74 -2.06
C TYR A 18 0.13 11.01 -1.80
N LEU A 19 0.11 9.69 -2.05
CA LEU A 19 1.24 8.80 -1.81
C LEU A 19 1.54 8.05 -3.10
N PHE A 20 2.81 7.76 -3.31
CA PHE A 20 3.22 7.00 -4.48
C PHE A 20 4.37 6.04 -4.16
N ARG A 21 4.42 4.97 -4.91
CA ARG A 21 5.57 4.10 -5.04
C ARG A 21 5.81 3.85 -6.52
N GLY A 22 7.01 4.12 -6.95
CA GLY A 22 7.50 3.84 -8.30
C GLY A 22 8.64 2.83 -8.24
N ARG A 23 9.73 3.12 -8.95
CA ARG A 23 10.95 2.34 -8.89
C ARG A 23 11.59 2.44 -7.50
N MET A 24 12.04 1.30 -6.99
CA MET A 24 12.85 1.20 -5.80
C MET A 24 14.03 0.27 -6.10
N ASP A 25 15.24 0.82 -6.04
CA ASP A 25 16.47 0.15 -6.48
C ASP A 25 16.31 -0.47 -7.89
N GLU A 26 16.54 -1.77 -8.02
CA GLU A 26 16.43 -2.51 -9.29
C GLU A 26 15.01 -2.97 -9.63
N ARG A 27 14.01 -2.67 -8.78
CA ARG A 27 12.64 -3.15 -8.97
C ARG A 27 11.66 -2.03 -9.24
N TYR A 28 10.75 -2.32 -10.17
CA TYR A 28 9.63 -1.43 -10.51
C TYR A 28 8.35 -1.88 -9.84
N ASP A 29 7.60 -0.90 -9.38
CA ASP A 29 6.19 -1.04 -9.04
C ASP A 29 5.48 0.25 -9.47
N THR A 30 4.16 0.24 -9.51
CA THR A 30 3.38 1.44 -9.77
C THR A 30 2.18 1.44 -8.85
N VAL A 31 2.34 2.12 -7.73
CA VAL A 31 1.30 2.28 -6.71
C VAL A 31 1.02 3.77 -6.54
N ARG A 32 -0.25 4.10 -6.47
CA ARG A 32 -0.73 5.44 -6.13
C ARG A 32 -1.74 5.32 -5.03
N ALA A 33 -1.73 6.24 -4.09
CA ALA A 33 -2.70 6.23 -3.01
C ALA A 33 -3.12 7.63 -2.61
N ILE A 34 -4.28 7.71 -2.02
CA ILE A 34 -4.80 8.91 -1.38
C ILE A 34 -5.22 8.56 0.05
N ARG A 35 -4.78 9.37 0.99
CA ARG A 35 -5.07 9.20 2.41
C ARG A 35 -5.79 10.43 2.93
N THR A 36 -6.86 10.18 3.69
CA THR A 36 -7.51 11.15 4.57
C THR A 36 -7.19 10.82 6.03
N LYS A 37 -7.78 11.54 6.98
CA LYS A 37 -7.70 11.16 8.41
C LYS A 37 -8.27 9.78 8.69
N GLU A 38 -9.36 9.42 8.00
CA GLU A 38 -10.15 8.22 8.28
C GLU A 38 -9.88 7.06 7.32
N HIS A 39 -9.51 7.37 6.07
CA HIS A 39 -9.46 6.41 4.98
C HIS A 39 -8.12 6.38 4.26
N LEU A 40 -7.77 5.22 3.77
CA LEU A 40 -6.68 5.02 2.82
C LEU A 40 -7.23 4.25 1.61
N TYR A 41 -7.12 4.85 0.43
CA TYR A 41 -7.40 4.18 -0.84
C TYR A 41 -6.10 4.01 -1.62
N VAL A 42 -5.87 2.80 -2.12
CA VAL A 42 -4.66 2.42 -2.87
C VAL A 42 -5.05 1.87 -4.23
N ARG A 43 -4.40 2.36 -5.27
CA ARG A 43 -4.46 1.80 -6.62
C ARG A 43 -3.13 1.15 -6.97
N ASN A 44 -3.15 -0.14 -7.22
CA ASN A 44 -2.03 -0.93 -7.71
C ASN A 44 -2.13 -1.09 -9.22
N PHE A 45 -1.28 -0.40 -9.98
CA PHE A 45 -1.24 -0.49 -11.45
C PHE A 45 -0.46 -1.71 -11.96
N SER A 46 0.33 -2.32 -11.09
CA SER A 46 1.06 -3.56 -11.36
C SER A 46 0.69 -4.65 -10.33
N PRO A 47 -0.59 -5.08 -10.28
CA PRO A 47 -1.04 -6.00 -9.24
C PRO A 47 -0.40 -7.38 -9.32
N HIS A 48 0.08 -7.79 -10.50
CA HIS A 48 0.82 -9.04 -10.70
C HIS A 48 2.17 -9.08 -9.95
N ARG A 49 2.72 -7.91 -9.60
CA ARG A 49 3.98 -7.81 -8.84
C ARG A 49 3.69 -7.79 -7.35
N PRO A 50 4.25 -8.71 -6.56
CA PRO A 50 4.15 -8.66 -5.11
C PRO A 50 4.90 -7.46 -4.52
N LEU A 51 4.62 -7.11 -3.28
CA LEU A 51 5.44 -6.16 -2.53
C LEU A 51 6.83 -6.73 -2.26
N GLY A 52 6.90 -8.02 -1.93
CA GLY A 52 8.11 -8.79 -1.67
C GLY A 52 8.85 -9.19 -2.94
N GLN A 53 9.31 -8.22 -3.72
CA GLN A 53 10.19 -8.50 -4.85
C GLN A 53 11.61 -8.77 -4.36
N ALA A 54 12.41 -9.45 -5.18
CA ALA A 54 13.81 -9.76 -4.87
C ALA A 54 14.69 -8.51 -4.96
N TYR A 55 14.71 -7.73 -3.91
CA TYR A 55 15.61 -6.58 -3.75
C TYR A 55 16.96 -7.01 -3.21
N THR A 56 18.02 -6.60 -3.84
CA THR A 56 19.38 -6.98 -3.41
C THR A 56 19.69 -6.49 -2.00
N TYR A 57 19.42 -5.22 -1.71
CA TYR A 57 19.75 -4.64 -0.42
C TYR A 57 19.04 -5.30 0.77
N PRO A 58 17.69 -5.40 0.83
CA PRO A 58 17.02 -6.04 1.95
C PRO A 58 17.43 -7.50 2.17
N PHE A 59 17.64 -8.26 1.11
CA PHE A 59 18.04 -9.67 1.22
C PHE A 59 19.48 -9.86 1.67
N ARG A 60 20.37 -8.89 1.44
CA ARG A 60 21.77 -8.95 1.90
C ARG A 60 21.95 -8.45 3.33
N VAL A 61 21.17 -7.43 3.73
CA VAL A 61 21.41 -6.69 4.97
C VAL A 61 20.45 -7.09 6.08
N LEU A 62 19.22 -7.48 5.74
CA LEU A 62 18.20 -7.83 6.72
C LEU A 62 18.02 -9.35 6.79
N ALA A 63 18.60 -9.98 7.81
CA ALA A 63 18.45 -11.42 8.05
C ALA A 63 16.98 -11.87 8.14
N SER A 64 16.09 -11.01 8.65
CA SER A 64 14.65 -11.25 8.73
C SER A 64 13.98 -11.42 7.37
N MET A 65 14.46 -10.74 6.33
CA MET A 65 13.87 -10.82 5.00
C MET A 65 14.06 -12.21 4.38
N GLY A 66 15.26 -12.75 4.46
CA GLY A 66 15.54 -14.12 3.99
C GLY A 66 14.75 -15.17 4.77
N SER A 67 14.75 -15.07 6.11
CA SER A 67 14.00 -15.99 6.98
C SER A 67 12.50 -15.96 6.71
N TRP A 68 11.93 -14.79 6.48
CA TRP A 68 10.52 -14.64 6.14
C TRP A 68 10.19 -15.26 4.78
N TYR A 69 11.04 -15.04 3.79
CA TYR A 69 10.85 -15.65 2.46
C TYR A 69 10.92 -17.18 2.51
N GLU A 70 11.88 -17.75 3.25
CA GLU A 70 11.95 -19.19 3.46
C GLU A 70 10.72 -19.75 4.19
N ALA A 71 10.24 -19.05 5.21
CA ALA A 71 8.99 -19.42 5.91
C ALA A 71 7.78 -19.38 4.96
N PHE A 72 7.71 -18.39 4.07
CA PHE A 72 6.67 -18.30 3.05
C PHE A 72 6.72 -19.49 2.07
N LYS A 73 7.90 -19.83 1.53
CA LYS A 73 8.08 -20.98 0.64
C LYS A 73 7.70 -22.30 1.32
N ALA A 74 8.01 -22.43 2.59
CA ALA A 74 7.68 -23.60 3.39
C ALA A 74 6.21 -23.68 3.83
N GLY A 75 5.36 -22.71 3.45
CA GLY A 75 3.95 -22.66 3.83
C GLY A 75 3.70 -22.38 5.32
N LYS A 76 4.69 -21.82 6.03
CA LYS A 76 4.62 -21.54 7.47
C LYS A 76 4.05 -20.15 7.81
N CYS A 77 3.82 -19.31 6.81
CA CYS A 77 3.23 -17.99 7.00
C CYS A 77 1.71 -18.07 7.12
N ASN A 78 1.13 -17.30 8.05
CA ASN A 78 -0.31 -17.06 8.05
C ASN A 78 -0.72 -16.19 6.85
N ALA A 79 -2.03 -15.99 6.65
CA ALA A 79 -2.57 -15.25 5.51
C ALA A 79 -2.03 -13.81 5.41
N VAL A 80 -1.90 -13.13 6.55
CA VAL A 80 -1.39 -11.74 6.62
C VAL A 80 0.09 -11.69 6.27
N GLN A 81 0.89 -12.59 6.84
CA GLN A 81 2.33 -12.69 6.58
C GLN A 81 2.63 -13.07 5.13
N ALA A 82 1.82 -13.97 4.54
CA ALA A 82 1.99 -14.44 3.17
C ALA A 82 1.61 -13.36 2.13
N ARG A 83 0.76 -12.40 2.48
CA ARG A 83 0.25 -11.36 1.57
C ARG A 83 1.38 -10.56 0.93
N TYR A 84 2.44 -10.27 1.66
CA TYR A 84 3.61 -9.53 1.17
C TYR A 84 4.26 -10.20 -0.06
N TRP A 85 4.24 -11.52 -0.13
CA TRP A 85 4.89 -12.33 -1.17
C TRP A 85 3.95 -12.70 -2.33
N LYS A 86 2.66 -12.40 -2.20
CA LYS A 86 1.64 -12.71 -3.21
C LYS A 86 1.36 -11.49 -4.08
N ARG A 87 0.71 -11.74 -5.22
CA ARG A 87 0.18 -10.66 -6.05
C ARG A 87 -0.78 -9.79 -5.24
N LYS A 88 -0.80 -8.51 -5.56
CA LYS A 88 -1.64 -7.51 -4.89
C LYS A 88 -3.06 -7.51 -5.49
N GLU A 89 -4.02 -7.00 -4.72
CA GLU A 89 -5.30 -6.57 -5.27
C GLU A 89 -5.11 -5.29 -6.11
N ALA A 90 -5.92 -5.13 -7.16
CA ALA A 90 -5.85 -3.94 -8.01
C ALA A 90 -6.24 -2.66 -7.26
N GLU A 91 -7.16 -2.79 -6.32
CA GLU A 91 -7.63 -1.72 -5.44
C GLU A 91 -7.66 -2.19 -4.00
N GLU A 92 -7.26 -1.29 -3.10
CA GLU A 92 -7.34 -1.53 -1.67
C GLU A 92 -7.98 -0.32 -0.99
N PHE A 93 -8.83 -0.57 -0.01
CA PHE A 93 -9.46 0.46 0.79
C PHE A 93 -9.48 0.05 2.25
N TYR A 94 -9.10 0.96 3.13
CA TYR A 94 -8.99 0.73 4.56
C TYR A 94 -9.59 1.88 5.36
N VAL A 95 -10.33 1.53 6.43
CA VAL A 95 -10.77 2.49 7.46
C VAL A 95 -9.68 2.50 8.54
N VAL A 96 -8.82 3.51 8.50
CA VAL A 96 -7.54 3.52 9.23
C VAL A 96 -7.71 3.48 10.74
N GLY A 97 -8.76 4.11 11.28
CA GLY A 97 -9.03 4.10 12.71
C GLY A 97 -9.37 2.72 13.26
N ASN A 98 -10.03 1.89 12.45
CA ASN A 98 -10.45 0.56 12.83
C ASN A 98 -9.44 -0.54 12.43
N ASP A 99 -8.60 -0.24 11.44
CA ASP A 99 -7.61 -1.17 10.89
C ASP A 99 -6.27 -0.44 10.67
N PRO A 100 -5.56 -0.10 11.75
CA PRO A 100 -4.30 0.64 11.67
C PRO A 100 -3.19 -0.14 10.94
N PHE A 101 -3.30 -1.46 10.86
CA PHE A 101 -2.34 -2.33 10.17
C PHE A 101 -2.74 -2.67 8.73
N GLN A 102 -3.89 -2.15 8.25
CA GLN A 102 -4.38 -2.36 6.88
C GLN A 102 -4.46 -3.85 6.51
N VAL A 103 -5.07 -4.63 7.38
CA VAL A 103 -5.19 -6.08 7.24
C VAL A 103 -6.40 -6.45 6.38
N ARG A 104 -7.52 -5.72 6.53
CA ARG A 104 -8.79 -6.01 5.87
C ARG A 104 -9.05 -5.05 4.71
N ASN A 105 -8.86 -5.52 3.48
CA ASN A 105 -9.22 -4.74 2.29
C ASN A 105 -10.74 -4.71 2.11
N LEU A 106 -11.31 -3.50 2.14
CA LEU A 106 -12.75 -3.25 2.03
C LEU A 106 -13.16 -2.69 0.65
N ALA A 107 -12.26 -2.65 -0.34
CA ALA A 107 -12.53 -2.05 -1.65
C ALA A 107 -13.70 -2.70 -2.41
N GLY A 108 -13.97 -3.97 -2.17
CA GLY A 108 -15.08 -4.72 -2.78
C GLY A 108 -16.40 -4.66 -2.01
N GLU A 109 -16.42 -4.09 -0.81
CA GLU A 109 -17.62 -4.06 0.03
C GLU A 109 -18.61 -2.98 -0.47
N LYS A 110 -19.88 -3.37 -0.59
CA LYS A 110 -20.95 -2.48 -1.09
C LYS A 110 -21.11 -1.23 -0.23
N GLU A 111 -20.95 -1.38 1.07
CA GLU A 111 -21.05 -0.32 2.06
C GLU A 111 -20.08 0.83 1.82
N HIS A 112 -18.89 0.52 1.29
CA HIS A 112 -17.82 1.50 1.07
C HIS A 112 -17.72 2.00 -0.37
N ARG A 113 -18.62 1.57 -1.26
CA ARG A 113 -18.56 1.88 -2.69
C ARG A 113 -18.48 3.37 -2.99
N ASP A 114 -19.29 4.18 -2.32
CA ASP A 114 -19.37 5.61 -2.60
C ASP A 114 -18.08 6.34 -2.20
N VAL A 115 -17.55 6.06 -1.01
CA VAL A 115 -16.30 6.66 -0.56
C VAL A 115 -15.12 6.19 -1.41
N VAL A 116 -15.08 4.92 -1.81
CA VAL A 116 -14.07 4.38 -2.73
C VAL A 116 -14.12 5.11 -4.07
N ASN A 117 -15.31 5.33 -4.64
CA ASN A 117 -15.48 6.05 -5.90
C ASN A 117 -15.00 7.51 -5.80
N VAL A 118 -15.32 8.20 -4.71
CA VAL A 118 -14.86 9.58 -4.48
C VAL A 118 -13.33 9.64 -4.41
N LEU A 119 -12.72 8.78 -3.60
CA LEU A 119 -11.25 8.77 -3.45
C LEU A 119 -10.53 8.34 -4.73
N ARG A 120 -11.10 7.36 -5.45
CA ARG A 120 -10.60 6.96 -6.77
C ARG A 120 -10.60 8.14 -7.74
N THR A 121 -11.72 8.84 -7.86
CA THR A 121 -11.84 9.99 -8.76
C THR A 121 -10.86 11.10 -8.41
N LYS A 122 -10.73 11.43 -7.12
CA LYS A 122 -9.75 12.43 -6.65
C LYS A 122 -8.32 12.01 -6.99
N LEU A 123 -7.96 10.75 -6.74
CA LEU A 123 -6.63 10.23 -7.05
C LEU A 123 -6.33 10.32 -8.55
N PHE A 124 -7.27 9.92 -9.41
CA PHE A 124 -7.08 9.98 -10.86
C PHE A 124 -6.96 11.41 -11.38
N ASN A 125 -7.74 12.35 -10.84
CA ASN A 125 -7.64 13.77 -11.21
C ASN A 125 -6.28 14.39 -10.83
N GLU A 126 -5.67 13.93 -9.76
CA GLU A 126 -4.33 14.39 -9.36
C GLU A 126 -3.23 13.84 -10.28
N MET A 127 -3.48 12.73 -10.93
CA MET A 127 -2.50 12.07 -11.81
C MET A 127 -2.49 12.63 -13.24
N LEU A 128 -3.52 13.39 -13.63
CA LEU A 128 -3.66 13.98 -14.97
C LEU A 128 -3.11 15.40 -15.03
#